data_9570b628f0c1d3f6fe5da53169dee86c
#
_entry.id   9570b628f0c1d3f6fe5da53169dee86c
#
_cell.length_a   1.000
_cell.length_b   1.000
_cell.length_c   1.000
_cell.angle_alpha   90.00
_cell.angle_beta   90.00
_cell.angle_gamma   90.00
#
_symmetry.space_group_name_H-M   'P 1'
#
loop_
_entity.id
_entity.type
_entity.pdbx_description
1 polymer ?
#
loop_
_entity_poly.entity_id
_entity_poly.type
_entity_poly.pdbx_seq_one_letter_code
_entity_poly.pdbx_strand_id
1 'polypeptide(L)'
;PAHPRRDGRVGVAVSDFFDFSVYVDANLTDIKRWYVDRFLRLRQTAFADPASYFHRYADLTDEQAEARALHIFETINQPNLVDNVLPTRGRATLVLTKGADHQVRRIRLRKL
;
A
#
# COMPACT_ATOMS: atom_id res chain seq x y z
N PRO A 1 2.13 8.89 -25.21
CA PRO A 1 1.89 8.85 -24.59
C PRO A 1 1.57 8.90 -23.68
N ALA A 2 1.74 8.70 -23.73
CA ALA A 2 1.46 8.51 -23.03
C ALA A 2 1.29 8.41 -22.23
N HIS A 3 1.37 8.36 -21.91
CA HIS A 3 1.16 8.02 -21.15
C HIS A 3 0.93 8.09 -20.28
N PRO A 4 0.56 8.24 -20.05
CA PRO A 4 0.52 8.10 -19.22
C PRO A 4 0.55 7.81 -18.49
N ARG A 5 0.80 7.77 -18.14
CA ARG A 5 0.90 7.28 -17.46
C ARG A 5 0.60 7.28 -16.56
N ARG A 6 0.53 7.43 -16.39
CA ARG A 6 0.02 6.79 -15.61
C ARG A 6 0.37 6.95 -14.31
N ASP A 7 0.70 7.46 -13.88
CA ASP A 7 0.48 7.73 -12.76
C ASP A 7 1.30 7.38 -11.67
N GLY A 8 2.51 7.35 -11.69
CA GLY A 8 3.42 7.14 -10.62
C GLY A 8 3.35 5.80 -9.95
N ARG A 9 2.50 4.94 -10.42
CA ARG A 9 2.43 3.58 -9.91
C ARG A 9 3.53 2.76 -10.51
N VAL A 10 4.06 1.85 -9.68
CA VAL A 10 5.16 1.01 -10.13
C VAL A 10 4.83 0.24 -11.40
N GLY A 11 3.61 -0.26 -11.49
CA GLY A 11 3.19 -1.05 -12.64
C GLY A 11 3.01 -0.26 -13.92
N VAL A 12 3.02 1.06 -13.85
CA VAL A 12 2.74 1.90 -15.02
C VAL A 12 3.74 1.68 -16.13
N ALA A 13 5.04 1.63 -15.81
CA ALA A 13 6.06 1.42 -16.83
C ALA A 13 5.85 0.12 -17.58
N VAL A 14 5.49 -0.93 -16.87
CA VAL A 14 5.21 -2.23 -17.48
C VAL A 14 3.96 -2.17 -18.32
N SER A 15 2.92 -1.49 -17.80
CA SER A 15 1.66 -1.36 -18.51
C SER A 15 1.80 -0.65 -19.83
N ASP A 16 2.65 0.38 -19.88
CA ASP A 16 2.86 1.15 -21.10
C ASP A 16 3.38 0.29 -22.23
N PHE A 17 4.25 -0.67 -21.92
CA PHE A 17 4.84 -1.52 -22.94
C PHE A 17 3.93 -2.68 -23.35
N PHE A 18 3.21 -3.25 -22.39
CA PHE A 18 2.49 -4.48 -22.61
C PHE A 18 0.99 -4.33 -22.45
N ASP A 19 0.54 -3.13 -22.17
CA ASP A 19 -0.88 -2.90 -21.89
C ASP A 19 -1.38 -3.89 -20.83
N PHE A 20 -0.58 -4.07 -19.79
CA PHE A 20 -0.79 -5.07 -18.75
C PHE A 20 -0.67 -4.40 -17.40
N SER A 21 -1.67 -4.60 -16.55
CA SER A 21 -1.69 -4.01 -15.22
C SER A 21 -2.05 -5.04 -14.17
N VAL A 22 -1.49 -4.88 -12.98
CA VAL A 22 -1.72 -5.78 -11.86
C VAL A 22 -2.34 -4.98 -10.72
N TYR A 23 -3.41 -5.51 -10.15
CA TYR A 23 -4.04 -4.96 -8.97
C TYR A 23 -3.90 -5.98 -7.84
N VAL A 24 -3.36 -5.55 -6.71
CA VAL A 24 -3.29 -6.41 -5.52
C VAL A 24 -4.50 -6.08 -4.65
N ASP A 25 -5.39 -7.04 -4.53
CA ASP A 25 -6.63 -6.90 -3.78
C ASP A 25 -6.44 -7.49 -2.39
N ALA A 26 -6.81 -6.75 -1.36
CA ALA A 26 -6.71 -7.20 0.02
C ALA A 26 -7.78 -6.52 0.84
N ASN A 27 -8.14 -7.16 1.95
CA ASN A 27 -9.10 -6.60 2.89
C ASN A 27 -8.50 -5.34 3.53
N LEU A 28 -9.30 -4.28 3.61
CA LEU A 28 -8.83 -3.01 4.16
C LEU A 28 -8.31 -3.17 5.60
N THR A 29 -8.96 -4.01 6.40
CA THR A 29 -8.52 -4.30 7.76
C THR A 29 -7.12 -4.91 7.77
N ASP A 30 -6.85 -5.81 6.82
CA ASP A 30 -5.53 -6.43 6.71
C ASP A 30 -4.48 -5.42 6.28
N ILE A 31 -4.80 -4.58 5.31
CA ILE A 31 -3.87 -3.54 4.84
C ILE A 31 -3.52 -2.60 6.00
N LYS A 32 -4.52 -2.21 6.78
CA LYS A 32 -4.31 -1.35 7.94
C LYS A 32 -3.37 -2.03 8.95
N ARG A 33 -3.61 -3.32 9.22
CA ARG A 33 -2.76 -4.08 10.15
C ARG A 33 -1.33 -4.16 9.65
N TRP A 34 -1.13 -4.45 8.37
CA TRP A 34 0.21 -4.51 7.80
C TRP A 34 0.93 -3.17 7.91
N TYR A 35 0.20 -2.08 7.69
CA TYR A 35 0.77 -0.74 7.80
C TYR A 35 1.23 -0.45 9.22
N VAL A 36 0.40 -0.74 10.21
CA VAL A 36 0.73 -0.51 11.62
C VAL A 36 1.93 -1.36 12.02
N ASP A 37 1.93 -2.64 11.67
CA ASP A 37 3.03 -3.54 12.00
C ASP A 37 4.35 -3.05 11.39
N ARG A 38 4.31 -2.59 10.17
CA ARG A 38 5.49 -2.06 9.50
C ARG A 38 5.97 -0.77 10.18
N PHE A 39 5.06 0.11 10.55
CA PHE A 39 5.40 1.35 11.23
C PHE A 39 6.11 1.06 12.55
N LEU A 40 5.60 0.09 13.32
CA LEU A 40 6.21 -0.29 14.58
C LEU A 40 7.61 -0.87 14.39
N ARG A 41 7.82 -1.66 13.35
CA ARG A 41 9.15 -2.18 13.04
C ARG A 41 10.11 -1.07 12.62
N LEU A 42 9.66 -0.15 11.79
CA LEU A 42 10.51 0.94 11.31
C LEU A 42 10.93 1.87 12.43
N ARG A 43 10.15 1.97 13.49
CA ARG A 43 10.52 2.75 14.66
C ARG A 43 11.81 2.29 15.29
N GLN A 44 12.07 0.98 15.24
CA GLN A 44 13.26 0.38 15.84
C GLN A 44 14.46 0.39 14.90
N THR A 45 14.26 0.73 13.64
CA THR A 45 15.32 0.71 12.63
C THR A 45 15.47 2.07 11.97
N ALA A 46 14.79 2.29 10.85
CA ALA A 46 14.97 3.51 10.06
C ALA A 46 14.59 4.78 10.81
N PHE A 47 13.53 4.74 11.61
CA PHE A 47 13.09 5.91 12.35
C PHE A 47 14.02 6.24 13.52
N ALA A 48 14.80 5.28 13.97
CA ALA A 48 15.75 5.50 15.05
C ALA A 48 16.98 6.29 14.61
N ASP A 49 17.23 6.39 13.31
CA ASP A 49 18.32 7.17 12.76
C ASP A 49 18.03 8.65 12.97
N PRO A 50 18.91 9.41 13.67
CA PRO A 50 18.68 10.83 13.90
C PRO A 50 18.53 11.65 12.61
N ALA A 51 19.04 11.18 11.49
CA ALA A 51 18.91 11.85 10.20
C ALA A 51 17.55 11.62 9.55
N SER A 52 16.74 10.70 10.06
CA SER A 52 15.44 10.40 9.49
C SER A 52 14.44 11.50 9.81
N TYR A 53 13.63 11.85 8.81
CA TYR A 53 12.49 12.75 9.00
C TYR A 53 11.55 12.23 10.09
N PHE A 54 11.44 10.91 10.22
CA PHE A 54 10.52 10.26 11.16
C PHE A 54 11.14 9.96 12.51
N HIS A 55 12.37 10.47 12.77
CA HIS A 55 13.07 10.20 14.03
C HIS A 55 12.21 10.57 15.25
N ARG A 56 11.41 11.61 15.15
CA ARG A 56 10.53 12.04 16.24
C ARG A 56 9.57 10.95 16.72
N TYR A 57 9.30 9.95 15.87
CA TYR A 57 8.41 8.84 16.22
C TYR A 57 9.14 7.72 16.99
N ALA A 58 10.46 7.74 17.00
CA ALA A 58 11.24 6.72 17.67
C ALA A 58 11.07 6.75 19.20
N ASP A 59 10.75 7.91 19.75
CA ASP A 59 10.61 8.10 21.20
C ASP A 59 9.21 7.80 21.72
N LEU A 60 8.27 7.49 20.84
CA LEU A 60 6.91 7.17 21.26
C LEU A 60 6.86 5.79 21.92
N THR A 61 5.94 5.64 22.88
CA THR A 61 5.65 4.29 23.39
C THR A 61 4.98 3.48 22.28
N ASP A 62 4.91 2.15 22.47
CA ASP A 62 4.25 1.28 21.48
C ASP A 62 2.80 1.71 21.26
N GLU A 63 2.09 2.04 22.34
CA GLU A 63 0.70 2.46 22.22
C GLU A 63 0.57 3.78 21.48
N GLN A 64 1.45 4.73 21.77
CA GLN A 64 1.46 6.02 21.07
C GLN A 64 1.81 5.85 19.60
N ALA A 65 2.76 4.99 19.30
CA ALA A 65 3.18 4.73 17.94
C ALA A 65 2.05 4.05 17.15
N GLU A 66 1.36 3.11 17.75
CA GLU A 66 0.23 2.45 17.10
C GLU A 66 -0.88 3.46 16.80
N ALA A 67 -1.21 4.31 17.76
CA ALA A 67 -2.24 5.33 17.56
C ALA A 67 -1.85 6.30 16.45
N ARG A 68 -0.57 6.67 16.38
CA ARG A 68 -0.08 7.56 15.34
C ARG A 68 -0.15 6.89 13.96
N ALA A 69 0.24 5.63 13.88
CA ALA A 69 0.19 4.88 12.64
C ALA A 69 -1.26 4.75 12.14
N LEU A 70 -2.18 4.44 13.03
CA LEU A 70 -3.60 4.36 12.68
C LEU A 70 -4.13 5.70 12.18
N HIS A 71 -3.77 6.78 12.85
CA HIS A 71 -4.22 8.12 12.44
C HIS A 71 -3.71 8.46 11.05
N ILE A 72 -2.44 8.22 10.78
CA ILE A 72 -1.85 8.50 9.47
C ILE A 72 -2.54 7.65 8.41
N PHE A 73 -2.73 6.37 8.69
CA PHE A 73 -3.38 5.48 7.72
C PHE A 73 -4.79 5.95 7.40
N GLU A 74 -5.58 6.24 8.43
CA GLU A 74 -6.99 6.58 8.25
C GLU A 74 -7.20 7.94 7.60
N THR A 75 -6.28 8.87 7.81
CA THR A 75 -6.44 10.22 7.29
C THR A 75 -5.76 10.42 5.93
N ILE A 76 -4.76 9.63 5.61
CA ILE A 76 -3.98 9.81 4.38
C ILE A 76 -4.08 8.59 3.47
N ASN A 77 -3.72 7.42 3.97
CA ASN A 77 -3.60 6.23 3.14
C ASN A 77 -4.95 5.65 2.73
N GLN A 78 -5.89 5.57 3.68
CA GLN A 78 -7.19 4.98 3.40
C GLN A 78 -8.00 5.77 2.38
N PRO A 79 -8.12 7.11 2.49
CA PRO A 79 -8.79 7.87 1.46
C PRO A 79 -8.17 7.67 0.08
N ASN A 80 -6.85 7.60 0.00
CA ASN A 80 -6.17 7.37 -1.27
C ASN A 80 -6.50 5.98 -1.83
N LEU A 81 -6.51 4.96 -0.97
CA LEU A 81 -6.87 3.61 -1.40
C LEU A 81 -8.29 3.55 -1.94
N VAL A 82 -9.23 4.16 -1.24
CA VAL A 82 -10.65 4.12 -1.62
C VAL A 82 -10.92 4.97 -2.85
N ASP A 83 -10.36 6.17 -2.89
CA ASP A 83 -10.72 7.15 -3.93
C ASP A 83 -9.93 6.98 -5.22
N ASN A 84 -8.68 6.52 -5.12
CA ASN A 84 -7.76 6.52 -6.27
C ASN A 84 -7.31 5.13 -6.69
N VAL A 85 -7.12 4.22 -5.74
CA VAL A 85 -6.60 2.88 -6.06
C VAL A 85 -7.72 1.90 -6.34
N LEU A 86 -8.70 1.81 -5.45
CA LEU A 86 -9.80 0.86 -5.60
C LEU A 86 -10.53 0.98 -6.95
N PRO A 87 -10.82 2.18 -7.46
CA PRO A 87 -11.50 2.29 -8.75
C PRO A 87 -10.73 1.68 -9.92
N THR A 88 -9.43 1.46 -9.79
CA THR A 88 -8.63 0.86 -10.87
C THR A 88 -8.79 -0.64 -10.97
N ARG A 89 -9.41 -1.29 -9.96
CA ARG A 89 -9.52 -2.74 -9.90
C ARG A 89 -10.22 -3.31 -11.13
N GLY A 90 -11.28 -2.67 -11.57
CA GLY A 90 -12.06 -3.15 -12.72
C GLY A 90 -11.32 -3.08 -14.05
N ARG A 91 -10.25 -2.29 -14.12
CA ARG A 91 -9.46 -2.14 -15.34
C ARG A 91 -8.20 -2.98 -15.34
N ALA A 92 -7.88 -3.61 -14.21
CA ALA A 92 -6.64 -4.38 -14.09
C ALA A 92 -6.71 -5.63 -14.94
N THR A 93 -5.59 -5.95 -15.58
CA THR A 93 -5.45 -7.19 -16.35
C THR A 93 -5.44 -8.39 -15.43
N LEU A 94 -4.74 -8.26 -14.31
CA LEU A 94 -4.58 -9.32 -13.33
C LEU A 94 -4.93 -8.81 -11.95
N VAL A 95 -5.75 -9.55 -11.23
CA VAL A 95 -6.08 -9.25 -9.83
C VAL A 95 -5.57 -10.37 -8.95
N LEU A 96 -4.66 -10.03 -8.03
CA LEU A 96 -4.13 -10.95 -7.03
C LEU A 96 -4.82 -10.65 -5.71
N THR A 97 -5.51 -11.62 -5.16
CA THR A 97 -6.18 -11.46 -3.86
C THR A 97 -5.32 -12.05 -2.76
N LYS A 98 -4.95 -11.23 -1.79
CA LYS A 98 -4.10 -11.63 -0.67
C LYS A 98 -4.91 -11.83 0.60
N GLY A 99 -4.52 -12.85 1.37
CA GLY A 99 -5.05 -13.05 2.72
C GLY A 99 -4.23 -12.28 3.75
N ALA A 100 -4.66 -12.37 5.01
CA ALA A 100 -4.02 -11.65 6.11
C ALA A 100 -2.55 -12.03 6.30
N ASP A 101 -2.18 -13.26 5.90
CA ASP A 101 -0.81 -13.78 6.01
C ASP A 101 0.07 -13.41 4.82
N HIS A 102 -0.36 -12.50 3.97
CA HIS A 102 0.31 -12.07 2.74
C HIS A 102 0.32 -13.14 1.63
N GLN A 103 -0.33 -14.28 1.84
CA GLN A 103 -0.38 -15.32 0.81
C GLN A 103 -1.42 -14.97 -0.25
N VAL A 104 -1.10 -15.27 -1.50
CA VAL A 104 -2.05 -15.08 -2.60
C VAL A 104 -3.09 -16.19 -2.54
N ARG A 105 -4.36 -15.80 -2.38
CA ARG A 105 -5.47 -16.73 -2.27
C ARG A 105 -6.19 -16.95 -3.58
N ARG A 106 -6.13 -15.97 -4.48
CA ARG A 106 -6.85 -16.04 -5.75
C ARG A 106 -6.12 -15.21 -6.78
N ILE A 107 -6.13 -15.70 -8.00
CA ILE A 107 -5.61 -14.99 -9.16
C ILE A 107 -6.73 -14.94 -10.17
N ARG A 108 -7.06 -13.74 -10.64
CA ARG A 108 -8.07 -13.57 -11.68
C ARG A 108 -7.46 -12.82 -12.85
N LEU A 109 -7.55 -13.41 -14.02
CA LEU A 109 -7.07 -12.79 -15.25
C LEU A 109 -8.27 -12.30 -16.03
N ARG A 110 -8.24 -11.02 -16.40
CA ARG A 110 -9.30 -10.43 -17.21
C ARG A 110 -9.17 -10.91 -18.64
N LYS A 111 -10.29 -11.29 -19.23
CA LYS A 111 -10.30 -11.63 -20.65
C LYS A 111 -10.13 -10.36 -21.49
N LEU A 112 -9.30 -10.45 -22.47
CA LEU A 112 -9.04 -9.36 -23.39
C LEU A 112 -9.87 -9.49 -24.65
#